data_7ebea199a1873aed3b93a01f9c70044a
#
_entry.id   7ebea199a1873aed3b93a01f9c70044a
#
_cell.length_a   1.000
_cell.length_b   1.000
_cell.length_c   1.000
_cell.angle_alpha   90.00
_cell.angle_beta   90.00
_cell.angle_gamma   90.00
#
_symmetry.space_group_name_H-M   'P 1'
#
loop_
_entity.id
_entity.type
_entity.pdbx_description
1 polymer ?
#
loop_
_entity_poly.entity_id
_entity_poly.type
_entity_poly.pdbx_seq_one_letter_code
_entity_poly.pdbx_strand_id
1 'polypeptide(L)'
;MMYEYLKKLKVEKDFTPARILDIGAWNGFWTRNVKEIWPDAHYTCIEAGPKHEKKLKEITSDYHIAVLGDSNRDVKMYLREIDKGSKKKVTYTKGSTLFGIFKDYEVRHMTTLDNLVGKDAQFDLIKQDVQGAEIMVMQGA
;
A
#
# COMPACT_ATOMS: atom_id res chain seq x y z
N MET A 1 7.12 -1.77 -18.17
CA MET A 1 7.49 -0.34 -18.18
C MET A 1 8.01 0.14 -16.82
N MET A 2 7.26 0.09 -15.70
CA MET A 2 7.75 0.57 -14.38
C MET A 2 8.99 -0.18 -13.88
N TYR A 3 8.97 -1.51 -13.87
CA TYR A 3 10.12 -2.32 -13.40
C TYR A 3 11.37 -2.14 -14.27
N GLU A 4 11.20 -1.94 -15.57
CA GLU A 4 12.32 -1.65 -16.46
C GLU A 4 12.96 -0.28 -16.13
N TYR A 5 12.14 0.69 -15.76
CA TYR A 5 12.65 1.98 -15.28
C TYR A 5 13.43 1.84 -13.96
N LEU A 6 12.90 1.07 -13.00
CA LEU A 6 13.59 0.80 -11.73
C LEU A 6 14.94 0.08 -11.94
N LYS A 7 14.99 -0.89 -12.86
CA LYS A 7 16.26 -1.54 -13.25
C LYS A 7 17.24 -0.55 -13.84
N LYS A 8 16.78 0.38 -14.68
CA LYS A 8 17.64 1.45 -15.24
C LYS A 8 18.17 2.37 -14.15
N LEU A 9 17.37 2.75 -13.16
CA LEU A 9 17.84 3.56 -12.02
C LEU A 9 18.98 2.86 -11.28
N LYS A 10 18.88 1.54 -11.07
CA LYS A 10 19.93 0.76 -10.44
C LYS A 10 21.22 0.77 -11.28
N VAL A 11 21.11 0.54 -12.59
CA VAL A 11 22.28 0.34 -13.47
C VAL A 11 22.88 1.68 -13.92
N GLU A 12 22.04 2.64 -14.34
CA GLU A 12 22.51 3.89 -14.97
C GLU A 12 22.77 5.00 -13.95
N LYS A 13 22.16 4.94 -12.77
CA LYS A 13 22.27 5.95 -11.71
C LYS A 13 22.89 5.44 -10.42
N ASP A 14 23.28 4.17 -10.40
CA ASP A 14 23.80 3.50 -9.19
C ASP A 14 22.87 3.67 -7.96
N PHE A 15 21.56 3.74 -8.22
CA PHE A 15 20.57 3.92 -7.19
C PHE A 15 20.35 2.63 -6.42
N THR A 16 20.72 2.60 -5.14
CA THR A 16 20.67 1.45 -4.25
C THR A 16 19.92 1.81 -2.96
N PRO A 17 18.56 1.82 -2.99
CA PRO A 17 17.76 2.17 -1.83
C PRO A 17 17.98 1.16 -0.72
N ALA A 18 18.22 1.64 0.51
CA ALA A 18 18.30 0.81 1.69
C ALA A 18 16.91 0.53 2.30
N ARG A 19 15.99 1.50 2.20
CA ARG A 19 14.63 1.41 2.77
C ARG A 19 13.57 1.77 1.72
N ILE A 20 12.64 0.85 1.51
CA ILE A 20 11.58 0.98 0.51
C ILE A 20 10.23 0.85 1.19
N LEU A 21 9.32 1.80 0.91
CA LEU A 21 7.96 1.83 1.41
C LEU A 21 6.96 1.55 0.30
N ASP A 22 6.11 0.55 0.48
CA ASP A 22 5.01 0.19 -0.43
C ASP A 22 3.67 0.49 0.25
N ILE A 23 3.06 1.64 -0.08
CA ILE A 23 1.75 2.05 0.42
C ILE A 23 0.67 1.60 -0.58
N GLY A 24 -0.33 0.86 -0.09
CA GLY A 24 -1.27 0.14 -0.92
C GLY A 24 -0.63 -1.11 -1.52
N ALA A 25 0.01 -1.90 -0.66
CA ALA A 25 0.81 -3.05 -1.09
C ALA A 25 -0.04 -4.20 -1.65
N TRP A 26 -1.37 -4.18 -1.40
CA TRP A 26 -2.29 -5.22 -1.83
C TRP A 26 -1.79 -6.62 -1.40
N ASN A 27 -1.54 -7.52 -2.35
CA ASN A 27 -1.01 -8.87 -2.06
C ASN A 27 0.53 -8.93 -2.12
N GLY A 28 1.20 -7.78 -2.12
CA GLY A 28 2.65 -7.66 -2.20
C GLY A 28 3.25 -7.95 -3.58
N PHE A 29 2.44 -7.90 -4.63
CA PHE A 29 2.91 -8.18 -5.99
C PHE A 29 4.03 -7.23 -6.42
N TRP A 30 3.86 -5.91 -6.16
CA TRP A 30 4.88 -4.93 -6.49
C TRP A 30 6.17 -5.16 -5.69
N THR A 31 6.05 -5.31 -4.38
CA THR A 31 7.20 -5.54 -3.49
C THR A 31 8.00 -6.78 -3.91
N ARG A 32 7.35 -7.90 -4.24
CA ARG A 32 8.05 -9.10 -4.71
C ARG A 32 8.91 -8.84 -5.93
N ASN A 33 8.36 -8.14 -6.94
CA ASN A 33 9.11 -7.84 -8.16
C ASN A 33 10.27 -6.86 -7.90
N VAL A 34 10.10 -5.90 -6.98
CA VAL A 34 11.14 -4.94 -6.64
C VAL A 34 12.25 -5.57 -5.79
N LYS A 35 11.93 -6.60 -4.99
CA LYS A 35 12.94 -7.40 -4.27
C LYS A 35 13.90 -8.13 -5.21
N GLU A 36 13.49 -8.46 -6.43
CA GLU A 36 14.41 -9.00 -7.44
C GLU A 36 15.45 -7.98 -7.90
N ILE A 37 15.10 -6.68 -7.83
CA ILE A 37 16.03 -5.60 -8.21
C ILE A 37 16.94 -5.25 -7.03
N TRP A 38 16.38 -5.08 -5.83
CA TRP A 38 17.10 -4.72 -4.61
C TRP A 38 16.82 -5.72 -3.48
N PRO A 39 17.44 -6.92 -3.51
CA PRO A 39 17.15 -7.99 -2.54
C PRO A 39 17.54 -7.64 -1.11
N ASP A 40 18.54 -6.77 -0.94
CA ASP A 40 19.08 -6.39 0.37
C ASP A 40 18.38 -5.20 1.02
N ALA A 41 17.45 -4.54 0.30
CA ALA A 41 16.69 -3.43 0.84
C ALA A 41 15.68 -3.90 1.91
N HIS A 42 15.47 -3.05 2.92
CA HIS A 42 14.39 -3.24 3.89
C HIS A 42 13.05 -2.77 3.29
N TYR A 43 12.02 -3.60 3.39
CA TYR A 43 10.70 -3.32 2.82
C TYR A 43 9.66 -3.17 3.91
N THR A 44 9.02 -1.99 3.98
CA THR A 44 7.83 -1.73 4.78
C THR A 44 6.60 -1.76 3.87
N CYS A 45 5.63 -2.61 4.16
CA CYS A 45 4.39 -2.73 3.38
C CYS A 45 3.20 -2.25 4.20
N ILE A 46 2.36 -1.39 3.62
CA ILE A 46 1.12 -0.92 4.24
C ILE A 46 -0.06 -1.22 3.33
N GLU A 47 -1.08 -1.86 3.88
CA GLU A 47 -2.27 -2.27 3.13
C GLU A 47 -3.53 -2.12 3.98
N ALA A 48 -4.61 -1.58 3.40
CA ALA A 48 -5.87 -1.40 4.11
C ALA A 48 -6.68 -2.72 4.26
N GLY A 49 -6.56 -3.63 3.29
CA GLY A 49 -7.33 -4.86 3.23
C GLY A 49 -6.77 -5.99 4.08
N PRO A 50 -7.41 -6.37 5.21
CA PRO A 50 -6.88 -7.37 6.15
C PRO A 50 -6.71 -8.76 5.53
N LYS A 51 -7.45 -9.08 4.48
CA LYS A 51 -7.33 -10.37 3.78
C LYS A 51 -5.97 -10.59 3.11
N HIS A 52 -5.19 -9.52 2.91
CA HIS A 52 -3.87 -9.58 2.28
C HIS A 52 -2.73 -9.83 3.28
N GLU A 53 -3.02 -9.74 4.58
CA GLU A 53 -2.03 -9.88 5.65
C GLU A 53 -1.18 -11.14 5.52
N LYS A 54 -1.81 -12.30 5.29
CA LYS A 54 -1.10 -13.58 5.14
C LYS A 54 -0.03 -13.53 4.06
N LYS A 55 -0.34 -12.90 2.92
CA LYS A 55 0.62 -12.78 1.80
C LYS A 55 1.73 -11.78 2.08
N LEU A 56 1.44 -10.71 2.80
CA LEU A 56 2.45 -9.72 3.19
C LEU A 56 3.45 -10.30 4.17
N LYS A 57 3.00 -11.11 5.14
CA LYS A 57 3.87 -11.86 6.07
C LYS A 57 4.90 -12.76 5.38
N GLU A 58 4.55 -13.29 4.20
CA GLU A 58 5.46 -14.13 3.42
C GLU A 58 6.56 -13.31 2.72
N ILE A 59 6.38 -11.99 2.60
CA ILE A 59 7.25 -11.09 1.83
C ILE A 59 8.18 -10.29 2.73
N THR A 60 7.65 -9.77 3.83
CA THR A 60 8.40 -8.96 4.80
C THR A 60 7.83 -9.15 6.19
N SER A 61 8.70 -9.01 7.20
CA SER A 61 8.30 -8.95 8.62
C SER A 61 7.77 -7.56 9.02
N ASP A 62 8.08 -6.53 8.22
CA ASP A 62 7.65 -5.15 8.45
C ASP A 62 6.47 -4.81 7.56
N TYR A 63 5.26 -5.10 8.04
CA TYR A 63 4.02 -4.79 7.35
C TYR A 63 2.97 -4.29 8.35
N HIS A 64 2.04 -3.48 7.84
CA HIS A 64 0.92 -2.93 8.61
C HIS A 64 -0.39 -3.08 7.85
N ILE A 65 -1.44 -3.50 8.57
CA ILE A 65 -2.80 -3.49 8.05
C ILE A 65 -3.51 -2.24 8.58
N ALA A 66 -3.49 -1.18 7.78
CA ALA A 66 -3.99 0.13 8.18
C ALA A 66 -4.55 0.92 7.00
N VAL A 67 -5.57 1.73 7.28
CA VAL A 67 -6.05 2.77 6.37
C VAL A 67 -5.25 4.04 6.66
N LEU A 68 -4.54 4.55 5.66
CA LEU A 68 -3.77 5.77 5.79
C LEU A 68 -4.52 6.99 5.26
N GLY A 69 -4.27 8.13 5.88
CA GLY A 69 -4.76 9.43 5.44
C GLY A 69 -4.18 10.58 6.24
N ASP A 70 -4.90 11.70 6.29
CA ASP A 70 -4.46 12.99 6.83
C ASP A 70 -4.59 13.14 8.35
N SER A 71 -5.32 12.25 9.01
CA SER A 71 -5.62 12.36 10.44
C SER A 71 -6.12 11.05 11.02
N ASN A 72 -6.17 10.99 12.37
CA ASN A 72 -6.75 9.86 13.10
C ASN A 72 -8.26 10.07 13.25
N ARG A 73 -9.05 9.31 12.51
CA ARG A 73 -10.52 9.32 12.60
C ARG A 73 -11.13 8.07 11.96
N ASP A 74 -12.37 7.81 12.26
CA ASP A 74 -13.13 6.78 11.55
C ASP A 74 -13.57 7.29 10.18
N VAL A 75 -13.41 6.44 9.19
CA VAL A 75 -13.75 6.73 7.79
C VAL A 75 -14.53 5.57 7.18
N LYS A 76 -15.27 5.86 6.12
CA LYS A 76 -15.88 4.84 5.28
C LYS A 76 -14.86 4.37 4.24
N MET A 77 -14.48 3.10 4.32
CA MET A 77 -13.70 2.43 3.30
C MET A 77 -14.67 1.74 2.33
N TYR A 78 -14.82 2.27 1.14
CA TYR A 78 -15.73 1.74 0.14
C TYR A 78 -15.15 0.50 -0.54
N LEU A 79 -15.97 -0.55 -0.62
CA LEU A 79 -15.57 -1.86 -1.09
C LEU A 79 -16.10 -2.08 -2.51
N ARG A 80 -15.22 -2.52 -3.39
CA ARG A 80 -15.61 -2.86 -4.74
C ARG A 80 -16.34 -4.21 -4.77
N GLU A 81 -17.51 -4.23 -5.41
CA GLU A 81 -18.22 -5.47 -5.74
C GLU A 81 -17.45 -6.24 -6.82
N ILE A 82 -17.22 -7.53 -6.58
CA ILE A 82 -16.67 -8.44 -7.58
C ILE A 82 -17.78 -9.39 -8.00
N ASP A 83 -18.16 -9.35 -9.25
CA ASP A 83 -19.05 -10.35 -9.86
C ASP A 83 -18.23 -11.62 -10.14
N LYS A 84 -18.59 -12.70 -9.45
CA LYS A 84 -18.07 -14.04 -9.68
C LYS A 84 -19.22 -14.95 -10.13
N GLY A 85 -19.78 -14.64 -11.29
CA GLY A 85 -20.95 -15.37 -11.83
C GLY A 85 -22.20 -15.07 -11.02
N SER A 86 -22.97 -16.10 -10.61
CA SER A 86 -24.24 -15.93 -9.88
C SER A 86 -24.10 -15.46 -8.42
N LYS A 87 -22.87 -15.25 -7.92
CA LYS A 87 -22.60 -14.82 -6.54
C LYS A 87 -21.77 -13.54 -6.52
N LYS A 88 -22.44 -12.42 -6.27
CA LYS A 88 -21.77 -11.16 -5.97
C LYS A 88 -21.10 -11.24 -4.60
N LYS A 89 -19.83 -10.88 -4.53
CA LYS A 89 -19.07 -10.79 -3.27
C LYS A 89 -18.46 -9.41 -3.14
N VAL A 90 -18.87 -8.70 -2.11
CA VAL A 90 -18.24 -7.44 -1.71
C VAL A 90 -16.96 -7.75 -0.94
N THR A 91 -15.85 -7.15 -1.36
CA THR A 91 -14.55 -7.41 -0.72
C THR A 91 -13.54 -6.33 -1.05
N TYR A 92 -12.48 -6.27 -0.27
CA TYR A 92 -11.31 -5.45 -0.59
C TYR A 92 -10.66 -5.92 -1.90
N THR A 93 -10.51 -5.01 -2.83
CA THR A 93 -9.85 -5.23 -4.11
C THR A 93 -8.93 -4.06 -4.41
N LYS A 94 -8.22 -4.12 -5.54
CA LYS A 94 -7.44 -2.98 -6.05
C LYS A 94 -8.25 -1.68 -6.23
N GLY A 95 -9.59 -1.76 -6.28
CA GLY A 95 -10.44 -0.58 -6.46
C GLY A 95 -11.14 -0.13 -5.18
N SER A 96 -10.83 -0.69 -4.00
CA SER A 96 -11.39 -0.19 -2.73
C SER A 96 -10.76 1.16 -2.40
N THR A 97 -11.57 2.13 -1.95
CA THR A 97 -11.18 3.53 -1.83
C THR A 97 -11.89 4.24 -0.68
N LEU A 98 -11.35 5.36 -0.23
CA LEU A 98 -12.01 6.29 0.70
C LEU A 98 -13.08 7.18 0.04
N PHE A 99 -13.15 7.22 -1.28
CA PHE A 99 -14.13 8.02 -2.00
C PHE A 99 -15.39 7.22 -2.35
N GLY A 100 -16.56 7.80 -2.09
CA GLY A 100 -17.88 7.18 -2.16
C GLY A 100 -18.40 6.81 -3.55
N ILE A 101 -17.63 6.06 -4.33
CA ILE A 101 -17.99 5.58 -5.67
C ILE A 101 -18.69 4.22 -5.67
N PHE A 102 -18.71 3.52 -4.53
CA PHE A 102 -19.35 2.22 -4.33
C PHE A 102 -20.46 2.31 -3.29
N LYS A 103 -21.42 1.36 -3.32
CA LYS A 103 -22.53 1.31 -2.35
C LYS A 103 -22.11 0.72 -1.00
N ASP A 104 -21.27 -0.30 -1.03
CA ASP A 104 -20.87 -1.04 0.17
C ASP A 104 -19.61 -0.44 0.77
N TYR A 105 -19.59 -0.29 2.07
CA TYR A 105 -18.46 0.22 2.82
C TYR A 105 -18.32 -0.45 4.19
N GLU A 106 -17.14 -0.37 4.75
CA GLU A 106 -16.88 -0.65 6.16
C GLU A 106 -16.39 0.63 6.84
N VAL A 107 -16.72 0.78 8.11
CA VAL A 107 -16.11 1.82 8.95
C VAL A 107 -14.75 1.29 9.42
N ARG A 108 -13.70 2.05 9.14
CA ARG A 108 -12.33 1.71 9.50
C ARG A 108 -11.67 2.92 10.18
N HIS A 109 -10.82 2.65 11.15
CA HIS A 109 -9.97 3.69 11.72
C HIS A 109 -8.86 4.05 10.75
N MET A 110 -8.80 5.31 10.36
CA MET A 110 -7.73 5.89 9.54
C MET A 110 -6.66 6.47 10.47
N THR A 111 -5.41 6.28 10.13
CA THR A 111 -4.26 6.87 10.82
C THR A 111 -3.34 7.58 9.83
N THR A 112 -2.39 8.35 10.34
CA THR A 112 -1.38 9.02 9.51
C THR A 112 -0.17 8.12 9.31
N LEU A 113 0.62 8.38 8.25
CA LEU A 113 1.87 7.67 8.03
C LEU A 113 2.85 7.92 9.20
N ASP A 114 2.98 9.17 9.64
CA ASP A 114 3.81 9.57 10.78
C ASP A 114 3.51 8.77 12.06
N ASN A 115 2.22 8.54 12.35
CA ASN A 115 1.84 7.76 13.53
C ASN A 115 2.18 6.26 13.39
N LEU A 116 2.16 5.76 12.15
CA LEU A 116 2.35 4.33 11.91
C LEU A 116 3.83 3.94 11.89
N VAL A 117 4.66 4.72 11.20
CA VAL A 117 6.09 4.41 11.00
C VAL A 117 7.04 5.32 11.79
N GLY A 118 6.51 6.38 12.41
CA GLY A 118 7.30 7.40 13.13
C GLY A 118 7.68 8.59 12.27
N LYS A 119 7.66 9.79 12.86
CA LYS A 119 7.95 11.07 12.18
C LYS A 119 9.37 11.15 11.59
N ASP A 120 10.30 10.45 12.21
CA ASP A 120 11.71 10.45 11.79
C ASP A 120 12.04 9.29 10.85
N ALA A 121 11.03 8.52 10.43
CA ALA A 121 11.24 7.43 9.49
C ALA A 121 11.68 7.97 8.13
N GLN A 122 12.72 7.39 7.56
CA GLN A 122 13.26 7.77 6.26
C GLN A 122 13.16 6.61 5.29
N PHE A 123 12.77 6.92 4.07
CA PHE A 123 12.67 5.95 2.98
C PHE A 123 13.35 6.52 1.74
N ASP A 124 14.12 5.71 1.05
CA ASP A 124 14.84 6.09 -0.18
C ASP A 124 13.93 5.96 -1.41
N LEU A 125 12.94 5.07 -1.33
CA LEU A 125 11.96 4.85 -2.38
C LEU A 125 10.58 4.61 -1.78
N ILE A 126 9.60 5.36 -2.26
CA ILE A 126 8.20 5.20 -1.85
C ILE A 126 7.35 4.94 -3.09
N LYS A 127 6.60 3.83 -3.07
CA LYS A 127 5.49 3.61 -3.99
C LYS A 127 4.20 3.86 -3.25
N GLN A 128 3.27 4.58 -3.86
CA GLN A 128 1.95 4.87 -3.33
C GLN A 128 0.88 4.58 -4.37
N ASP A 129 -0.09 3.74 -4.01
CA ASP A 129 -1.22 3.35 -4.86
C ASP A 129 -2.43 3.04 -3.94
N VAL A 130 -3.11 4.10 -3.49
CA VAL A 130 -4.22 4.04 -2.52
C VAL A 130 -5.56 4.45 -3.12
N GLN A 131 -5.66 4.38 -4.43
CA GLN A 131 -6.91 4.52 -5.19
C GLN A 131 -7.63 5.85 -4.94
N GLY A 132 -6.89 6.95 -5.05
CA GLY A 132 -7.37 8.32 -4.97
C GLY A 132 -7.09 9.05 -3.64
N ALA A 133 -6.66 8.35 -2.60
CA ALA A 133 -6.32 8.96 -1.30
C ALA A 133 -4.84 9.42 -1.20
N GLU A 134 -4.11 9.47 -2.31
CA GLU A 134 -2.67 9.75 -2.33
C GLU A 134 -2.32 11.08 -1.65
N ILE A 135 -3.08 12.14 -1.93
CA ILE A 135 -2.86 13.47 -1.32
C ILE A 135 -3.12 13.43 0.19
N MET A 136 -4.18 12.75 0.64
CA MET A 136 -4.48 12.62 2.07
C MET A 136 -3.37 11.89 2.83
N VAL A 137 -2.79 10.85 2.24
CA VAL A 137 -1.65 10.13 2.83
C VAL A 137 -0.44 11.04 2.93
N MET A 138 -0.14 11.83 1.90
CA MET A 138 0.96 12.80 1.91
C MET A 138 0.78 13.93 2.93
N GLN A 139 -0.46 14.31 3.24
CA GLN A 139 -0.76 15.30 4.28
C GLN A 139 -0.56 14.76 5.70
N GLY A 140 -0.58 13.45 5.86
CA GLY A 140 -0.35 12.76 7.13
C GLY A 140 1.06 12.17 7.29
N ALA A 141 2.01 12.62 6.44
CA ALA A 141 3.39 12.12 6.40
C ALA A 141 4.41 13.19 6.79
#